data_8fde3309ba96bdf6efe77d04dd79146c
#
_entry.id   8fde3309ba96bdf6efe77d04dd79146c
#
_cell.length_a   1.000
_cell.length_b   1.000
_cell.length_c   1.000
_cell.angle_alpha   90.00
_cell.angle_beta   90.00
_cell.angle_gamma   90.00
#
_symmetry.space_group_name_H-M   'P 1'
#
loop_
_entity.id
_entity.type
_entity.pdbx_description
1 polymer ?
#
loop_
_entity_poly.entity_id
_entity_poly.type
_entity_poly.pdbx_seq_one_letter_code
_entity_poly.pdbx_strand_id
1 'polypeptide(L)'
;MTECRRNEPAKAAQKGEINMSDCIFCKIANGEIPSATLYEDEDFRVILDLGPANKGHALVLPKQHYANLYEIPDELAGKAMVLAKKIITRMRDVLGCDGYNVVQNNGEAAGQTVFHFHIHLIPRRVGDNAGITWTPGELTEEDKQEILEKFSMD
;
A
#
# COMPACT_ATOMS: atom_id res chain seq x y z
N MET A 1 -9.53 -39.05 -13.48
CA MET A 1 -8.70 -38.35 -14.46
C MET A 1 -9.36 -37.02 -14.76
N THR A 2 -8.93 -35.98 -14.09
CA THR A 2 -9.43 -34.60 -14.30
C THR A 2 -8.25 -33.80 -14.84
N GLU A 3 -8.35 -33.46 -16.13
CA GLU A 3 -7.33 -32.71 -16.85
C GLU A 3 -7.17 -31.32 -16.21
N CYS A 4 -5.97 -31.06 -15.73
CA CYS A 4 -5.52 -29.74 -15.36
C CYS A 4 -5.49 -28.85 -16.61
N ARG A 5 -6.43 -27.92 -16.72
CA ARG A 5 -6.47 -26.97 -17.82
C ARG A 5 -5.20 -26.12 -17.76
N ARG A 6 -4.40 -26.20 -18.81
CA ARG A 6 -3.27 -25.32 -19.06
C ARG A 6 -3.81 -23.88 -19.08
N ASN A 7 -3.39 -23.08 -18.13
CA ASN A 7 -3.63 -21.64 -18.17
C ASN A 7 -2.89 -21.08 -19.39
N GLU A 8 -3.66 -20.61 -20.36
CA GLU A 8 -3.13 -19.70 -21.37
C GLU A 8 -2.59 -18.46 -20.67
N PRO A 9 -1.45 -17.90 -21.16
CA PRO A 9 -0.94 -16.66 -20.57
C PRO A 9 -2.03 -15.59 -20.72
N ALA A 10 -2.39 -15.00 -19.59
CA ALA A 10 -3.31 -13.88 -19.56
C ALA A 10 -2.82 -12.85 -20.60
N LYS A 11 -3.68 -12.51 -21.56
CA LYS A 11 -3.43 -11.41 -22.50
C LYS A 11 -3.01 -10.21 -21.67
N ALA A 12 -1.83 -9.68 -22.00
CA ALA A 12 -1.35 -8.43 -21.44
C ALA A 12 -2.50 -7.41 -21.54
N ALA A 13 -3.00 -6.98 -20.38
CA ALA A 13 -3.96 -5.90 -20.35
C ALA A 13 -3.30 -4.72 -21.07
N GLN A 14 -3.95 -4.25 -22.11
CA GLN A 14 -3.52 -3.05 -22.81
C GLN A 14 -3.33 -1.98 -21.75
N LYS A 15 -2.11 -1.42 -21.68
CA LYS A 15 -1.80 -0.22 -20.93
C LYS A 15 -2.72 0.89 -21.46
N GLY A 16 -3.88 1.04 -20.85
CA GLY A 16 -4.59 2.29 -20.91
C GLY A 16 -3.68 3.28 -20.19
N GLU A 17 -3.11 4.22 -20.92
CA GLU A 17 -2.47 5.38 -20.32
C GLU A 17 -3.52 6.02 -19.42
N ILE A 18 -3.42 5.76 -18.10
CA ILE A 18 -4.19 6.50 -17.11
C ILE A 18 -3.66 7.91 -17.22
N ASN A 19 -4.47 8.76 -17.82
CA ASN A 19 -4.16 10.16 -17.94
C ASN A 19 -3.92 10.67 -16.51
N MET A 20 -2.68 11.07 -16.18
CA MET A 20 -2.28 11.54 -14.83
C MET A 20 -3.22 12.65 -14.34
N SER A 21 -3.90 13.36 -15.27
CA SER A 21 -4.92 14.37 -14.97
C SER A 21 -6.15 13.83 -14.24
N ASP A 22 -6.45 12.50 -14.31
CA ASP A 22 -7.66 11.91 -13.71
C ASP A 22 -7.42 11.19 -12.38
N CYS A 23 -6.16 10.96 -11.99
CA CYS A 23 -5.83 10.32 -10.73
C CYS A 23 -6.05 11.26 -9.55
N ILE A 24 -7.00 10.91 -8.66
CA ILE A 24 -7.32 11.73 -7.48
C ILE A 24 -6.10 11.89 -6.56
N PHE A 25 -5.27 10.85 -6.39
CA PHE A 25 -4.09 10.94 -5.53
C PHE A 25 -2.96 11.77 -6.16
N CYS A 26 -2.83 11.80 -7.49
CA CYS A 26 -1.96 12.76 -8.16
C CYS A 26 -2.39 14.19 -7.85
N LYS A 27 -3.67 14.48 -7.93
CA LYS A 27 -4.22 15.83 -7.65
C LYS A 27 -4.02 16.23 -6.20
N ILE A 28 -4.25 15.32 -5.26
CA ILE A 28 -4.02 15.56 -3.83
C ILE A 28 -2.54 15.73 -3.55
N ALA A 29 -1.69 14.84 -4.05
CA ALA A 29 -0.24 14.87 -3.81
C ALA A 29 0.41 16.15 -4.34
N ASN A 30 -0.10 16.71 -5.44
CA ASN A 30 0.40 17.93 -6.07
C ASN A 30 -0.35 19.19 -5.64
N GLY A 31 -1.27 19.10 -4.69
CA GLY A 31 -1.94 20.24 -4.10
C GLY A 31 -3.09 20.84 -4.93
N GLU A 32 -3.52 20.18 -6.00
CA GLU A 32 -4.68 20.61 -6.79
C GLU A 32 -5.99 20.42 -6.02
N ILE A 33 -6.07 19.37 -5.19
CA ILE A 33 -7.20 19.11 -4.28
C ILE A 33 -6.70 19.34 -2.85
N PRO A 34 -7.39 20.17 -2.05
CA PRO A 34 -7.04 20.40 -0.65
C PRO A 34 -7.06 19.12 0.17
N SER A 35 -6.15 18.98 1.12
CA SER A 35 -6.07 17.86 2.04
C SER A 35 -5.53 18.28 3.41
N ALA A 36 -5.82 17.51 4.44
CA ALA A 36 -5.20 17.67 5.75
C ALA A 36 -3.77 17.11 5.69
N THR A 37 -2.83 17.94 5.30
CA THR A 37 -1.43 17.57 5.08
C THR A 37 -0.64 17.60 6.38
N LEU A 38 -0.03 16.47 6.74
CA LEU A 38 0.87 16.32 7.89
C LEU A 38 2.32 16.67 7.56
N TYR A 39 2.74 16.33 6.35
CA TYR A 39 4.11 16.51 5.87
C TYR A 39 4.15 16.59 4.35
N GLU A 40 5.13 17.32 3.83
CA GLU A 40 5.38 17.42 2.39
C GLU A 40 6.87 17.66 2.14
N ASP A 41 7.42 17.01 1.14
CA ASP A 41 8.72 17.28 0.55
C ASP A 41 8.64 17.25 -1.00
N GLU A 42 9.77 17.17 -1.68
CA GLU A 42 9.79 17.14 -3.14
C GLU A 42 9.23 15.84 -3.74
N ASP A 43 9.35 14.73 -3.02
CA ASP A 43 8.95 13.39 -3.49
C ASP A 43 7.58 12.94 -2.99
N PHE A 44 7.17 13.38 -1.78
CA PHE A 44 6.00 12.85 -1.08
C PHE A 44 5.11 13.92 -0.47
N ARG A 45 3.85 13.56 -0.31
CA ARG A 45 2.91 14.22 0.60
C ARG A 45 2.28 13.19 1.54
N VAL A 46 2.19 13.52 2.81
CA VAL A 46 1.51 12.71 3.82
C VAL A 46 0.25 13.43 4.27
N ILE A 47 -0.88 12.77 4.14
CA ILE A 47 -2.19 13.33 4.44
C ILE A 47 -2.95 12.48 5.46
N LEU A 48 -3.94 13.04 6.14
CA LEU A 48 -4.92 12.28 6.89
C LEU A 48 -5.95 11.66 5.94
N ASP A 49 -6.27 10.39 6.18
CA ASP A 49 -7.34 9.68 5.45
C ASP A 49 -8.71 10.20 5.89
N LEU A 50 -9.59 10.52 4.93
CA LEU A 50 -10.94 11.00 5.19
C LEU A 50 -11.92 9.87 5.58
N GLY A 51 -11.57 8.61 5.28
CA GLY A 51 -12.29 7.41 5.70
C GLY A 51 -11.45 6.56 6.68
N PRO A 52 -11.04 7.11 7.83
CA PRO A 52 -10.02 6.49 8.67
C PRO A 52 -10.49 5.19 9.31
N ALA A 53 -9.59 4.20 9.37
CA ALA A 53 -9.80 3.01 10.19
C ALA A 53 -9.77 3.34 11.69
N ASN A 54 -8.90 4.27 12.07
CA ASN A 54 -8.79 4.85 13.41
C ASN A 54 -8.37 6.32 13.31
N LYS A 55 -8.58 7.08 14.38
CA LYS A 55 -8.12 8.47 14.48
C LYS A 55 -6.61 8.56 14.25
N GLY A 56 -6.21 9.36 13.28
CA GLY A 56 -4.81 9.55 12.89
C GLY A 56 -4.35 8.64 11.75
N HIS A 57 -5.24 7.87 11.13
CA HIS A 57 -4.95 7.11 9.92
C HIS A 57 -4.44 8.06 8.83
N ALA A 58 -3.21 7.86 8.39
CA ALA A 58 -2.55 8.70 7.40
C ALA A 58 -2.16 7.90 6.17
N LEU A 59 -1.94 8.62 5.07
CA LEU A 59 -1.49 8.08 3.78
C LEU A 59 -0.20 8.75 3.37
N VAL A 60 0.80 7.95 2.98
CA VAL A 60 2.02 8.43 2.31
C VAL A 60 1.80 8.32 0.81
N LEU A 61 1.82 9.43 0.10
CA LEU A 61 1.59 9.53 -1.34
C LEU A 61 2.85 10.04 -2.04
N PRO A 62 3.43 9.31 -3.01
CA PRO A 62 4.41 9.90 -3.90
C PRO A 62 3.75 10.95 -4.81
N LYS A 63 4.47 12.03 -5.12
CA LYS A 63 4.00 13.08 -6.03
C LYS A 63 3.94 12.63 -7.49
N GLN A 64 4.85 11.73 -7.87
CA GLN A 64 4.82 11.07 -9.16
C GLN A 64 3.87 9.87 -9.13
N HIS A 65 3.23 9.59 -10.26
CA HIS A 65 2.30 8.49 -10.39
C HIS A 65 2.99 7.16 -10.63
N TYR A 66 2.76 6.21 -9.73
CA TYR A 66 3.06 4.79 -9.89
C TYR A 66 1.83 4.01 -9.43
N ALA A 67 1.40 3.00 -10.16
CA ALA A 67 0.16 2.30 -9.80
C ALA A 67 0.30 1.53 -8.49
N ASN A 68 1.46 0.93 -8.24
CA ASN A 68 1.67 0.02 -7.11
C ASN A 68 3.16 -0.16 -6.79
N LEU A 69 3.48 -1.09 -5.88
CA LEU A 69 4.85 -1.39 -5.46
C LEU A 69 5.70 -2.03 -6.58
N TYR A 70 5.07 -2.70 -7.55
CA TYR A 70 5.82 -3.28 -8.67
C TYR A 70 6.38 -2.21 -9.62
N GLU A 71 5.73 -1.04 -9.68
CA GLU A 71 6.09 0.02 -10.62
C GLU A 71 6.95 1.13 -10.02
N ILE A 72 6.84 1.38 -8.71
CA ILE A 72 7.62 2.44 -8.06
C ILE A 72 9.12 2.10 -8.08
N PRO A 73 10.01 3.07 -8.42
CA PRO A 73 11.46 2.83 -8.36
C PRO A 73 11.93 2.45 -6.95
N ASP A 74 12.92 1.55 -6.87
CA ASP A 74 13.47 1.02 -5.62
C ASP A 74 13.88 2.13 -4.64
N GLU A 75 14.53 3.17 -5.14
CA GLU A 75 14.96 4.31 -4.32
C GLU A 75 13.77 5.03 -3.67
N LEU A 76 12.70 5.27 -4.43
CA LEU A 76 11.49 5.92 -3.91
C LEU A 76 10.73 5.00 -2.95
N ALA A 77 10.67 3.70 -3.22
CA ALA A 77 10.08 2.72 -2.31
C ALA A 77 10.81 2.73 -0.95
N GLY A 78 12.13 2.76 -0.98
CA GLY A 78 12.96 2.89 0.22
C GLY A 78 12.71 4.20 0.98
N LYS A 79 12.68 5.33 0.27
CA LYS A 79 12.38 6.65 0.86
C LYS A 79 10.98 6.69 1.47
N ALA A 80 9.98 6.08 0.82
CA ALA A 80 8.61 6.00 1.33
C ALA A 80 8.56 5.26 2.68
N MET A 81 9.27 4.15 2.82
CA MET A 81 9.31 3.40 4.07
C MET A 81 10.07 4.15 5.17
N VAL A 82 11.16 4.83 4.85
CA VAL A 82 11.88 5.70 5.81
C VAL A 82 10.97 6.83 6.28
N LEU A 83 10.23 7.47 5.38
CA LEU A 83 9.26 8.50 5.72
C LEU A 83 8.14 7.94 6.60
N ALA A 84 7.57 6.78 6.25
CA ALA A 84 6.57 6.10 7.07
C ALA A 84 7.06 5.91 8.51
N LYS A 85 8.29 5.44 8.71
CA LYS A 85 8.92 5.30 10.04
C LYS A 85 8.93 6.63 10.80
N LYS A 86 9.34 7.72 10.16
CA LYS A 86 9.39 9.05 10.81
C LYS A 86 8.00 9.53 11.23
N ILE A 87 7.02 9.37 10.35
CA ILE A 87 5.63 9.80 10.62
C ILE A 87 5.01 9.00 11.77
N ILE A 88 5.10 7.66 11.75
CA ILE A 88 4.50 6.84 12.80
C ILE A 88 5.18 7.06 14.16
N THR A 89 6.49 7.28 14.17
CA THR A 89 7.23 7.61 15.40
C THR A 89 6.69 8.90 16.03
N ARG A 90 6.56 9.95 15.21
CA ARG A 90 6.03 11.22 15.68
C ARG A 90 4.55 11.12 16.09
N MET A 91 3.75 10.42 15.28
CA MET A 91 2.32 10.27 15.53
C MET A 91 2.05 9.47 16.81
N ARG A 92 2.86 8.45 17.10
CA ARG A 92 2.79 7.71 18.36
C ARG A 92 2.95 8.64 19.58
N ASP A 93 3.91 9.54 19.51
CA ASP A 93 4.16 10.50 20.60
C ASP A 93 3.00 11.49 20.76
N VAL A 94 2.37 11.88 19.65
CA VAL A 94 1.24 12.84 19.65
C VAL A 94 -0.07 12.18 20.09
N LEU A 95 -0.37 10.96 19.65
CA LEU A 95 -1.65 10.30 19.89
C LEU A 95 -1.63 9.29 21.03
N GLY A 96 -0.46 8.83 21.47
CA GLY A 96 -0.33 7.83 22.52
C GLY A 96 -0.97 6.49 22.15
N CYS A 97 -0.82 6.02 20.91
CA CYS A 97 -1.36 4.73 20.45
C CYS A 97 -0.48 3.56 20.93
N ASP A 98 -1.09 2.34 20.99
CA ASP A 98 -0.45 1.13 21.49
C ASP A 98 0.39 0.44 20.42
N GLY A 99 0.11 0.67 19.14
CA GLY A 99 0.80 0.08 18.02
C GLY A 99 0.46 0.75 16.70
N TYR A 100 1.06 0.26 15.62
CA TYR A 100 0.84 0.74 14.26
C TYR A 100 0.77 -0.40 13.26
N ASN A 101 -0.16 -0.32 12.32
CA ASN A 101 -0.07 -1.06 11.07
C ASN A 101 0.44 -0.14 9.96
N VAL A 102 1.43 -0.61 9.24
CA VAL A 102 1.92 -0.03 7.99
C VAL A 102 1.48 -0.96 6.87
N VAL A 103 0.54 -0.52 6.05
CA VAL A 103 -0.13 -1.36 5.04
C VAL A 103 0.06 -0.76 3.67
N GLN A 104 0.49 -1.59 2.72
CA GLN A 104 0.59 -1.22 1.32
C GLN A 104 -0.05 -2.33 0.50
N ASN A 105 -1.03 -1.98 -0.34
CA ASN A 105 -1.84 -2.93 -1.10
C ASN A 105 -1.49 -2.86 -2.58
N ASN A 106 -1.34 -4.01 -3.22
CA ASN A 106 -1.02 -4.14 -4.64
C ASN A 106 -2.08 -5.01 -5.32
N GLY A 107 -2.92 -4.38 -6.13
CA GLY A 107 -4.01 -5.02 -6.84
C GLY A 107 -5.32 -5.03 -6.07
N GLU A 108 -6.41 -5.18 -6.81
CA GLU A 108 -7.78 -5.17 -6.29
C GLU A 108 -8.02 -6.28 -5.27
N ALA A 109 -7.54 -7.49 -5.55
CA ALA A 109 -7.68 -8.64 -4.65
C ALA A 109 -7.00 -8.44 -3.28
N ALA A 110 -6.01 -7.56 -3.21
CA ALA A 110 -5.32 -7.20 -1.98
C ALA A 110 -5.94 -5.97 -1.28
N GLY A 111 -7.03 -5.41 -1.80
CA GLY A 111 -7.73 -4.27 -1.24
C GLY A 111 -7.26 -2.91 -1.75
N GLN A 112 -6.47 -2.86 -2.83
CA GLN A 112 -6.15 -1.60 -3.48
C GLN A 112 -7.37 -1.05 -4.22
N THR A 113 -7.83 0.15 -3.83
CA THR A 113 -8.99 0.80 -4.45
C THR A 113 -8.60 2.00 -5.32
N VAL A 114 -7.48 2.64 -5.03
CA VAL A 114 -6.91 3.72 -5.85
C VAL A 114 -5.57 3.26 -6.41
N PHE A 115 -5.46 3.24 -7.76
CA PHE A 115 -4.26 2.75 -8.46
C PHE A 115 -3.20 3.86 -8.61
N HIS A 116 -2.80 4.35 -7.47
CA HIS A 116 -1.66 5.22 -7.21
C HIS A 116 -1.02 4.69 -5.93
N PHE A 117 0.25 4.35 -5.99
CA PHE A 117 0.98 3.81 -4.83
C PHE A 117 0.74 4.64 -3.58
N HIS A 118 0.37 4.02 -2.50
CA HIS A 118 0.23 4.67 -1.20
C HIS A 118 0.44 3.69 -0.06
N ILE A 119 0.93 4.22 1.05
CA ILE A 119 1.13 3.48 2.28
C ILE A 119 0.14 4.00 3.31
N HIS A 120 -0.67 3.08 3.86
CA HIS A 120 -1.53 3.36 5.01
C HIS A 120 -0.72 3.30 6.31
N LEU A 121 -0.85 4.32 7.14
CA LEU A 121 -0.29 4.37 8.48
C LEU A 121 -1.46 4.41 9.47
N ILE A 122 -1.71 3.29 10.14
CA ILE A 122 -2.92 3.12 10.96
C ILE A 122 -2.55 2.97 12.43
N PRO A 123 -2.82 3.99 13.28
CA PRO A 123 -2.62 3.87 14.72
C PRO A 123 -3.57 2.83 15.29
N ARG A 124 -3.04 1.97 16.15
CA ARG A 124 -3.82 0.91 16.77
C ARG A 124 -3.90 1.12 18.28
N ARG A 125 -5.06 0.74 18.83
CA ARG A 125 -5.31 0.74 20.26
C ARG A 125 -5.86 -0.61 20.68
N VAL A 126 -5.54 -1.04 21.88
CA VAL A 126 -6.13 -2.27 22.44
C VAL A 126 -7.65 -2.14 22.43
N GLY A 127 -8.33 -3.13 21.80
CA GLY A 127 -9.79 -3.17 21.71
C GLY A 127 -10.41 -2.30 20.60
N ASP A 128 -9.62 -1.72 19.71
CA ASP A 128 -10.15 -1.05 18.52
C ASP A 128 -10.79 -2.03 17.51
N ASN A 129 -11.52 -1.51 16.52
CA ASN A 129 -12.24 -2.31 15.53
C ASN A 129 -11.66 -2.18 14.12
N ALA A 130 -10.38 -1.86 13.96
CA ALA A 130 -9.81 -1.61 12.63
C ALA A 130 -9.78 -2.85 11.70
N GLY A 131 -9.92 -4.07 12.23
CA GLY A 131 -10.16 -5.28 11.43
C GLY A 131 -9.00 -5.74 10.55
N ILE A 132 -7.77 -5.31 10.81
CA ILE A 132 -6.59 -5.73 10.03
C ILE A 132 -6.04 -7.02 10.63
N THR A 133 -6.66 -8.13 10.27
CA THR A 133 -6.30 -9.46 10.75
C THR A 133 -6.56 -10.51 9.66
N TRP A 134 -5.99 -11.70 9.85
CA TRP A 134 -6.30 -12.89 9.06
C TRP A 134 -6.41 -14.11 9.97
N THR A 135 -7.09 -15.14 9.48
CA THR A 135 -7.09 -16.43 10.14
C THR A 135 -5.86 -17.21 9.71
N PRO A 136 -4.98 -17.64 10.62
CA PRO A 136 -3.83 -18.45 10.25
C PRO A 136 -4.25 -19.75 9.55
N GLY A 137 -3.60 -20.02 8.41
CA GLY A 137 -3.70 -21.29 7.71
C GLY A 137 -2.58 -22.25 8.12
N GLU A 138 -2.37 -23.27 7.32
CA GLU A 138 -1.33 -24.28 7.50
C GLU A 138 -0.44 -24.32 6.25
N LEU A 139 0.89 -24.31 6.45
CA LEU A 139 1.85 -24.54 5.38
C LEU A 139 2.01 -26.05 5.20
N THR A 140 1.43 -26.59 4.13
CA THR A 140 1.60 -28.00 3.78
C THR A 140 3.01 -28.28 3.24
N GLU A 141 3.50 -29.53 3.35
CA GLU A 141 4.78 -29.90 2.74
C GLU A 141 4.75 -29.75 1.21
N GLU A 142 3.62 -30.01 0.57
CA GLU A 142 3.43 -29.84 -0.87
C GLU A 142 3.61 -28.37 -1.29
N ASP A 143 2.89 -27.44 -0.66
CA ASP A 143 3.00 -25.99 -0.93
C ASP A 143 4.41 -25.48 -0.71
N LYS A 144 5.03 -25.91 0.39
CA LYS A 144 6.41 -25.56 0.72
C LYS A 144 7.39 -25.99 -0.36
N GLN A 145 7.33 -27.25 -0.79
CA GLN A 145 8.21 -27.76 -1.84
C GLN A 145 7.99 -27.01 -3.16
N GLU A 146 6.73 -26.84 -3.56
CA GLU A 146 6.39 -26.11 -4.79
C GLU A 146 6.96 -24.69 -4.79
N ILE A 147 6.79 -23.96 -3.69
CA ILE A 147 7.28 -22.56 -3.60
C ILE A 147 8.79 -22.52 -3.64
N LEU A 148 9.48 -23.40 -2.88
CA LEU A 148 10.95 -23.43 -2.86
C LEU A 148 11.57 -23.80 -4.21
N GLU A 149 10.92 -24.68 -4.98
CA GLU A 149 11.38 -25.07 -6.32
C GLU A 149 11.17 -23.95 -7.36
N LYS A 150 10.12 -23.16 -7.23
CA LYS A 150 9.74 -22.12 -8.20
C LYS A 150 10.36 -20.75 -7.89
N PHE A 151 10.70 -20.49 -6.64
CA PHE A 151 11.21 -19.18 -6.23
C PHE A 151 12.70 -19.03 -6.57
N SER A 152 13.02 -18.02 -7.39
CA SER A 152 14.39 -17.57 -7.68
C SER A 152 14.42 -16.04 -7.70
N MET A 153 15.53 -15.48 -7.21
CA MET A 153 15.80 -14.03 -7.24
C MET A 153 16.79 -13.68 -8.36
N ASP A 154 17.20 -14.64 -9.20
CA ASP A 154 18.17 -14.48 -10.29
C ASP A 154 17.55 -13.82 -11.53
#